data_fad75d1feecb184aa6a8f9e39f3cb5cb
#
_entry.id   fad75d1feecb184aa6a8f9e39f3cb5cb
#
_cell.length_a   1.000
_cell.length_b   1.000
_cell.length_c   1.000
_cell.angle_alpha   90.00
_cell.angle_beta   90.00
_cell.angle_gamma   90.00
#
_symmetry.space_group_name_H-M   'P 1'
#
loop_
_entity.id
_entity.type
_entity.pdbx_description
1 polymer ?
#
loop_
_entity_poly.entity_id
_entity_poly.type
_entity_poly.pdbx_seq_one_letter_code
_entity_poly.pdbx_strand_id
1 'polypeptide(L)'
;ADSESRGMLRGFGVGMYLEQCGGGGDGGVKVSFRDDGTILVLAAQQENGQGHRTTLTQILSDRLGYDADKIEIFQGDSAITPHGATGGARMTAVLGSTVAEVAARTLDKARPHAAEALDCNPDDLVFIDGIFSAQGTNRSITIEDLVLRLVPESGDHPFNINHRYEPDGSTYPYGCHIAELEIDPATCAVNLQRYTVVDDFGTVINPMMLEGQIHGGIAQGIGQAIHEHAVFDEQGQLVSGSLMDYRLPRADDLPAFDIHFRNIPCKNNILGVKGSGEAGAIGAPQAIIAAVTDALGVTHIDMPATPAAIWDVLQTKTSNEDTE
;
A
#
# COMPACT_ATOMS: atom_id res chain seq x y z
N ALA A 1 -32.36 17.37 3.39
CA ALA A 1 -33.43 17.98 2.58
C ALA A 1 -33.77 17.15 1.33
N ASP A 2 -32.81 16.86 0.44
CA ASP A 2 -33.10 16.08 -0.79
C ASP A 2 -33.43 14.61 -0.48
N SER A 3 -32.61 13.95 0.34
CA SER A 3 -32.82 12.56 0.77
C SER A 3 -34.19 12.39 1.48
N GLU A 4 -34.49 13.25 2.40
CA GLU A 4 -35.77 13.27 3.14
C GLU A 4 -36.98 13.46 2.22
N SER A 5 -36.84 14.32 1.17
CA SER A 5 -37.92 14.52 0.19
C SER A 5 -38.24 13.26 -0.63
N ARG A 6 -37.27 12.34 -0.71
CA ARG A 6 -37.42 11.02 -1.32
C ARG A 6 -37.80 9.91 -0.32
N GLY A 7 -38.00 10.26 0.96
CA GLY A 7 -38.30 9.30 2.01
C GLY A 7 -37.11 8.46 2.48
N MET A 8 -35.86 8.85 2.11
CA MET A 8 -34.64 8.16 2.51
C MET A 8 -34.12 8.67 3.84
N LEU A 9 -33.56 7.78 4.66
CA LEU A 9 -32.81 8.15 5.87
C LEU A 9 -31.39 8.52 5.48
N ARG A 10 -30.94 9.74 5.81
CA ARG A 10 -29.59 10.23 5.49
C ARG A 10 -28.68 10.12 6.69
N GLY A 11 -27.48 9.59 6.48
CA GLY A 11 -26.45 9.51 7.51
C GLY A 11 -25.11 10.08 7.07
N PHE A 12 -24.40 10.64 8.06
CA PHE A 12 -23.06 11.17 7.95
C PHE A 12 -22.19 10.56 9.06
N GLY A 13 -21.03 10.04 8.69
CA GLY A 13 -20.12 9.40 9.64
C GLY A 13 -18.67 9.78 9.41
N VAL A 14 -17.92 9.86 10.51
CA VAL A 14 -16.49 10.16 10.53
C VAL A 14 -15.77 9.06 11.29
N GLY A 15 -14.74 8.48 10.66
CA GLY A 15 -13.79 7.55 11.27
C GLY A 15 -12.40 8.13 11.25
N MET A 16 -11.71 8.15 12.39
CA MET A 16 -10.31 8.52 12.47
C MET A 16 -9.51 7.32 12.93
N TYR A 17 -8.32 7.14 12.37
CA TYR A 17 -7.44 6.05 12.76
C TYR A 17 -5.98 6.51 12.88
N LEU A 18 -5.23 5.75 13.64
CA LEU A 18 -3.78 5.71 13.68
C LEU A 18 -3.37 4.25 13.74
N GLU A 19 -2.53 3.83 12.82
CA GLU A 19 -2.05 2.45 12.72
C GLU A 19 -0.57 2.38 13.04
N GLN A 20 -0.14 1.32 13.72
CA GLN A 20 1.27 0.97 13.86
C GLN A 20 1.64 -0.03 12.77
N CYS A 21 2.35 0.43 11.74
CA CYS A 21 2.87 -0.42 10.67
C CYS A 21 4.30 -0.86 10.97
N GLY A 22 4.60 -2.13 10.71
CA GLY A 22 5.92 -2.69 10.98
C GLY A 22 6.01 -3.34 12.35
N GLY A 23 7.03 -3.06 13.11
CA GLY A 23 7.24 -3.69 14.42
C GLY A 23 8.23 -4.85 14.39
N GLY A 24 9.28 -4.73 13.61
CA GLY A 24 10.39 -5.67 13.51
C GLY A 24 10.42 -6.48 12.22
N GLY A 25 11.53 -7.06 11.98
CA GLY A 25 11.86 -7.82 10.79
C GLY A 25 12.53 -6.96 9.71
N ASP A 26 13.52 -7.57 9.13
CA ASP A 26 14.36 -7.02 8.09
C ASP A 26 13.85 -7.40 6.69
N GLY A 27 14.19 -6.60 5.70
CA GLY A 27 13.99 -6.89 4.29
C GLY A 27 15.31 -7.25 3.63
N GLY A 28 15.43 -8.49 3.12
CA GLY A 28 16.61 -8.92 2.37
C GLY A 28 16.40 -8.83 0.88
N VAL A 29 17.42 -8.36 0.14
CA VAL A 29 17.49 -8.48 -1.31
C VAL A 29 18.85 -9.02 -1.74
N LYS A 30 18.83 -9.80 -2.80
CA LYS A 30 20.04 -10.17 -3.55
C LYS A 30 19.91 -9.55 -4.94
N VAL A 31 20.82 -8.64 -5.27
CA VAL A 31 20.86 -7.94 -6.54
C VAL A 31 22.02 -8.48 -7.37
N SER A 32 21.73 -8.86 -8.59
CA SER A 32 22.69 -9.39 -9.55
C SER A 32 22.62 -8.60 -10.86
N PHE A 33 23.76 -8.13 -11.32
CA PHE A 33 23.94 -7.49 -12.61
C PHE A 33 24.34 -8.58 -13.61
N ARG A 34 23.59 -8.69 -14.70
CA ARG A 34 23.79 -9.73 -15.72
C ARG A 34 24.62 -9.21 -16.90
N ASP A 35 25.14 -10.13 -17.67
CA ASP A 35 26.04 -9.86 -18.83
C ASP A 35 25.34 -9.09 -19.96
N ASP A 36 24.01 -9.13 -20.01
CA ASP A 36 23.18 -8.38 -20.95
C ASP A 36 22.80 -6.97 -20.47
N GLY A 37 23.30 -6.56 -19.30
CA GLY A 37 22.99 -5.28 -18.67
C GLY A 37 21.66 -5.29 -17.90
N THR A 38 20.97 -6.41 -17.75
CA THR A 38 19.78 -6.49 -16.91
C THR A 38 20.15 -6.62 -15.43
N ILE A 39 19.27 -6.12 -14.55
CA ILE A 39 19.42 -6.21 -13.10
C ILE A 39 18.34 -7.16 -12.57
N LEU A 40 18.74 -8.25 -11.91
CA LEU A 40 17.83 -9.14 -11.19
C LEU A 40 17.85 -8.81 -9.70
N VAL A 41 16.70 -8.55 -9.14
CA VAL A 41 16.48 -8.33 -7.71
C VAL A 41 15.65 -9.49 -7.14
N LEU A 42 16.29 -10.38 -6.39
CA LEU A 42 15.59 -11.38 -5.60
C LEU A 42 15.23 -10.77 -4.25
N ALA A 43 13.93 -10.58 -4.00
CA ALA A 43 13.44 -9.93 -2.78
C ALA A 43 12.79 -10.94 -1.83
N ALA A 44 13.01 -10.75 -0.52
CA ALA A 44 12.65 -11.71 0.53
C ALA A 44 11.15 -11.93 0.68
N GLN A 45 10.35 -10.87 0.54
CA GLN A 45 8.92 -10.90 0.81
C GLN A 45 8.15 -11.10 -0.50
N GLN A 46 7.06 -11.87 -0.42
CA GLN A 46 6.23 -12.15 -1.60
C GLN A 46 5.30 -10.97 -1.94
N GLU A 47 4.94 -10.89 -3.19
CA GLU A 47 3.90 -10.03 -3.69
C GLU A 47 2.53 -10.73 -3.64
N ASN A 48 1.52 -10.02 -3.12
CA ASN A 48 0.13 -10.47 -3.02
C ASN A 48 -0.83 -9.52 -3.75
N GLY A 49 -0.33 -8.73 -4.70
CA GLY A 49 -1.09 -7.70 -5.43
C GLY A 49 -0.89 -6.28 -4.93
N GLN A 50 0.03 -6.03 -3.98
CA GLN A 50 0.30 -4.69 -3.44
C GLN A 50 1.28 -3.85 -4.30
N GLY A 51 1.67 -4.33 -5.47
CA GLY A 51 2.45 -3.58 -6.46
C GLY A 51 3.93 -3.42 -6.14
N HIS A 52 4.52 -4.36 -5.42
CA HIS A 52 5.95 -4.30 -5.04
C HIS A 52 6.87 -4.24 -6.26
N ARG A 53 6.59 -5.02 -7.32
CA ARG A 53 7.43 -5.02 -8.53
C ARG A 53 7.55 -3.61 -9.09
N THR A 54 6.44 -2.94 -9.30
CA THR A 54 6.41 -1.56 -9.81
C THR A 54 7.17 -0.61 -8.89
N THR A 55 6.87 -0.64 -7.59
CA THR A 55 7.46 0.30 -6.62
C THR A 55 8.96 0.10 -6.45
N LEU A 56 9.42 -1.16 -6.34
CA LEU A 56 10.85 -1.46 -6.16
C LEU A 56 11.64 -1.17 -7.44
N THR A 57 11.09 -1.49 -8.62
CA THR A 57 11.68 -1.11 -9.90
C THR A 57 11.84 0.41 -10.01
N GLN A 58 10.79 1.17 -9.68
CA GLN A 58 10.83 2.63 -9.70
C GLN A 58 11.91 3.18 -8.76
N ILE A 59 12.00 2.71 -7.52
CA ILE A 59 13.02 3.16 -6.56
C ILE A 59 14.43 2.90 -7.10
N LEU A 60 14.68 1.71 -7.65
CA LEU A 60 16.01 1.37 -8.16
C LEU A 60 16.35 2.15 -9.44
N SER A 61 15.39 2.26 -10.36
CA SER A 61 15.49 3.05 -11.57
C SER A 61 15.79 4.51 -11.29
N ASP A 62 15.01 5.15 -10.43
CA ASP A 62 15.18 6.57 -10.06
C ASP A 62 16.54 6.83 -9.40
N ARG A 63 16.99 5.91 -8.52
CA ARG A 63 18.25 6.07 -7.79
C ARG A 63 19.49 5.84 -8.63
N LEU A 64 19.42 4.90 -9.58
CA LEU A 64 20.53 4.57 -10.46
C LEU A 64 20.49 5.31 -11.80
N GLY A 65 19.36 5.97 -12.15
CA GLY A 65 19.12 6.45 -13.51
C GLY A 65 19.19 5.30 -14.55
N TYR A 66 18.69 4.12 -14.15
CA TYR A 66 18.72 2.91 -14.95
C TYR A 66 17.38 2.67 -15.64
N ASP A 67 17.40 2.12 -16.86
CA ASP A 67 16.17 1.78 -17.57
C ASP A 67 15.31 0.79 -16.76
N ALA A 68 14.07 1.18 -16.45
CA ALA A 68 13.13 0.37 -15.68
C ALA A 68 12.83 -0.98 -16.35
N ASP A 69 12.82 -1.03 -17.69
CA ASP A 69 12.56 -2.26 -18.46
C ASP A 69 13.71 -3.28 -18.36
N LYS A 70 14.87 -2.85 -17.86
CA LYS A 70 16.03 -3.71 -17.58
C LYS A 70 16.11 -4.18 -16.14
N ILE A 71 15.13 -3.85 -15.30
CA ILE A 71 15.08 -4.24 -13.88
C ILE A 71 14.01 -5.31 -13.68
N GLU A 72 14.42 -6.50 -13.29
CA GLU A 72 13.54 -7.63 -12.97
C GLU A 72 13.45 -7.82 -11.46
N ILE A 73 12.27 -7.69 -10.89
CA ILE A 73 11.99 -8.00 -9.48
C ILE A 73 11.36 -9.40 -9.40
N PHE A 74 11.98 -10.29 -8.63
CA PHE A 74 11.52 -11.65 -8.44
C PHE A 74 11.28 -11.93 -6.95
N GLN A 75 10.12 -12.49 -6.63
CA GLN A 75 9.64 -12.74 -5.28
C GLN A 75 8.87 -14.06 -5.20
N GLY A 76 8.78 -14.64 -4.01
CA GLY A 76 7.86 -15.74 -3.72
C GLY A 76 8.38 -17.15 -3.98
N ASP A 77 9.67 -17.33 -4.27
CA ASP A 77 10.31 -18.66 -4.39
C ASP A 77 11.30 -18.87 -3.25
N SER A 78 10.91 -19.69 -2.27
CA SER A 78 11.72 -19.97 -1.08
C SER A 78 13.05 -20.71 -1.38
N ALA A 79 13.22 -21.27 -2.59
CA ALA A 79 14.45 -21.93 -2.98
C ALA A 79 15.57 -20.96 -3.36
N ILE A 80 15.23 -19.77 -3.86
CA ILE A 80 16.20 -18.81 -4.41
C ILE A 80 16.13 -17.41 -3.80
N THR A 81 14.94 -16.98 -3.32
CA THR A 81 14.79 -15.67 -2.68
C THR A 81 15.30 -15.68 -1.25
N PRO A 82 15.81 -14.55 -0.73
CA PRO A 82 16.09 -14.43 0.70
C PRO A 82 14.85 -14.70 1.55
N HIS A 83 15.06 -15.13 2.79
CA HIS A 83 13.96 -15.38 3.72
C HIS A 83 13.34 -14.05 4.20
N GLY A 84 12.00 -14.00 4.29
CA GLY A 84 11.24 -12.87 4.81
C GLY A 84 9.73 -13.08 4.67
N ALA A 85 8.96 -12.31 5.43
CA ALA A 85 7.50 -12.40 5.45
C ALA A 85 6.84 -11.06 5.11
N THR A 86 5.75 -11.11 4.34
CA THR A 86 4.87 -9.97 4.06
C THR A 86 3.82 -9.84 5.15
N GLY A 87 3.62 -8.65 5.70
CA GLY A 87 2.59 -8.36 6.71
C GLY A 87 2.80 -7.01 7.39
N GLY A 88 1.77 -6.51 8.11
CA GLY A 88 1.82 -5.28 8.91
C GLY A 88 2.14 -4.03 8.10
N ALA A 89 1.69 -3.96 6.85
CA ALA A 89 1.84 -2.81 5.94
C ALA A 89 3.26 -2.20 5.86
N ARG A 90 4.33 -2.99 6.10
CA ARG A 90 5.71 -2.52 6.28
C ARG A 90 6.59 -2.60 5.03
N MET A 91 6.11 -3.22 3.95
CA MET A 91 6.99 -3.67 2.88
C MET A 91 7.73 -2.55 2.16
N THR A 92 7.07 -1.45 1.82
CA THR A 92 7.73 -0.31 1.17
C THR A 92 8.76 0.35 2.10
N ALA A 93 8.49 0.43 3.41
CA ALA A 93 9.44 0.97 4.38
C ALA A 93 10.68 0.08 4.53
N VAL A 94 10.54 -1.23 4.47
CA VAL A 94 11.63 -2.19 4.67
C VAL A 94 12.34 -2.51 3.35
N LEU A 95 11.65 -3.14 2.38
CA LEU A 95 12.26 -3.53 1.10
C LEU A 95 12.61 -2.34 0.22
N GLY A 96 11.75 -1.32 0.19
CA GLY A 96 12.04 -0.10 -0.54
C GLY A 96 13.31 0.59 -0.04
N SER A 97 13.48 0.67 1.29
CA SER A 97 14.72 1.19 1.88
C SER A 97 15.92 0.29 1.60
N THR A 98 15.75 -1.04 1.63
CA THR A 98 16.81 -1.98 1.26
C THR A 98 17.28 -1.75 -0.17
N VAL A 99 16.34 -1.61 -1.11
CA VAL A 99 16.66 -1.35 -2.53
C VAL A 99 17.33 0.01 -2.71
N ALA A 100 16.88 1.04 -1.98
CA ALA A 100 17.49 2.37 -2.04
C ALA A 100 18.93 2.37 -1.48
N GLU A 101 19.22 1.61 -0.42
CA GLU A 101 20.59 1.42 0.07
C GLU A 101 21.44 0.61 -0.91
N VAL A 102 20.87 -0.40 -1.54
CA VAL A 102 21.58 -1.16 -2.60
C VAL A 102 21.97 -0.23 -3.74
N ALA A 103 21.08 0.66 -4.17
CA ALA A 103 21.42 1.67 -5.18
C ALA A 103 22.61 2.54 -4.74
N ALA A 104 22.57 3.08 -3.52
CA ALA A 104 23.69 3.88 -2.99
C ALA A 104 25.01 3.09 -2.96
N ARG A 105 24.98 1.86 -2.45
CA ARG A 105 26.15 0.97 -2.42
C ARG A 105 26.65 0.59 -3.83
N THR A 106 25.76 0.47 -4.79
CA THR A 106 26.14 0.26 -6.20
C THR A 106 26.89 1.45 -6.75
N LEU A 107 26.42 2.69 -6.48
CA LEU A 107 27.10 3.91 -6.89
C LEU A 107 28.47 4.06 -6.22
N ASP A 108 28.58 3.71 -4.93
CA ASP A 108 29.87 3.73 -4.22
C ASP A 108 30.87 2.75 -4.85
N LYS A 109 30.42 1.54 -5.20
CA LYS A 109 31.25 0.56 -5.90
C LYS A 109 31.59 1.00 -7.34
N ALA A 110 30.65 1.66 -8.03
CA ALA A 110 30.83 2.10 -9.41
C ALA A 110 31.79 3.28 -9.54
N ARG A 111 31.86 4.16 -8.54
CA ARG A 111 32.66 5.39 -8.57
C ARG A 111 34.13 5.19 -8.91
N PRO A 112 34.91 4.26 -8.29
CA PRO A 112 36.30 4.03 -8.68
C PRO A 112 36.46 3.53 -10.12
N HIS A 113 35.56 2.67 -10.59
CA HIS A 113 35.57 2.17 -11.96
C HIS A 113 35.22 3.24 -13.00
N ALA A 114 34.28 4.14 -12.65
CA ALA A 114 33.96 5.30 -13.49
C ALA A 114 35.15 6.26 -13.55
N ALA A 115 35.85 6.51 -12.44
CA ALA A 115 37.04 7.33 -12.39
C ALA A 115 38.15 6.79 -13.25
N GLU A 116 38.41 5.48 -13.21
CA GLU A 116 39.35 4.80 -14.07
C GLU A 116 38.95 4.92 -15.56
N ALA A 117 37.70 4.68 -15.88
CA ALA A 117 37.17 4.77 -17.25
C ALA A 117 37.27 6.18 -17.83
N LEU A 118 37.16 7.20 -16.99
CA LEU A 118 37.20 8.62 -17.37
C LEU A 118 38.58 9.27 -17.15
N ASP A 119 39.57 8.52 -16.67
CA ASP A 119 40.91 9.00 -16.36
C ASP A 119 40.87 10.29 -15.49
N CYS A 120 40.23 10.20 -14.31
CA CYS A 120 40.08 11.32 -13.36
C CYS A 120 40.09 10.80 -11.90
N ASN A 121 40.14 11.75 -10.93
CA ASN A 121 40.02 11.38 -9.53
C ASN A 121 38.54 11.03 -9.21
N PRO A 122 38.27 9.99 -8.41
CA PRO A 122 36.91 9.68 -7.94
C PRO A 122 36.17 10.86 -7.28
N ASP A 123 36.89 11.75 -6.61
CA ASP A 123 36.35 12.94 -5.96
C ASP A 123 35.91 14.03 -6.96
N ASP A 124 36.41 14.00 -8.20
CA ASP A 124 36.05 14.90 -9.28
C ASP A 124 34.80 14.41 -10.07
N LEU A 125 34.23 13.27 -9.66
CA LEU A 125 33.04 12.72 -10.31
C LEU A 125 31.74 13.27 -9.72
N VAL A 126 30.85 13.70 -10.61
CA VAL A 126 29.44 13.98 -10.29
C VAL A 126 28.58 12.90 -10.94
N PHE A 127 27.60 12.40 -10.20
CA PHE A 127 26.60 11.46 -10.69
C PHE A 127 25.23 12.13 -10.71
N ILE A 128 24.62 12.19 -11.89
CA ILE A 128 23.27 12.75 -12.12
C ILE A 128 22.57 11.86 -13.16
N ASP A 129 21.35 11.45 -12.88
CA ASP A 129 20.45 10.72 -13.80
C ASP A 129 21.16 9.58 -14.57
N GLY A 130 21.87 8.72 -13.84
CA GLY A 130 22.53 7.55 -14.41
C GLY A 130 23.90 7.80 -15.05
N ILE A 131 24.41 9.04 -15.00
CA ILE A 131 25.63 9.43 -15.68
C ILE A 131 26.68 9.90 -14.69
N PHE A 132 27.86 9.28 -14.70
CA PHE A 132 29.08 9.80 -14.10
C PHE A 132 29.76 10.77 -15.06
N SER A 133 30.07 11.97 -14.59
CA SER A 133 30.75 13.01 -15.37
C SER A 133 31.98 13.53 -14.62
N ALA A 134 33.11 13.63 -15.30
CA ALA A 134 34.34 14.23 -14.74
C ALA A 134 34.27 15.77 -14.80
N GLN A 135 34.28 16.41 -13.64
CA GLN A 135 34.17 17.87 -13.52
C GLN A 135 35.22 18.60 -14.34
N GLY A 136 34.82 19.70 -14.96
CA GLY A 136 35.70 20.53 -15.77
C GLY A 136 36.09 19.91 -17.13
N THR A 137 35.48 18.78 -17.50
CA THR A 137 35.71 18.11 -18.79
C THR A 137 34.37 17.78 -19.47
N ASN A 138 34.44 17.24 -20.70
CA ASN A 138 33.28 16.70 -21.42
C ASN A 138 33.22 15.15 -21.36
N ARG A 139 34.01 14.54 -20.47
CA ARG A 139 34.04 13.08 -20.32
C ARG A 139 32.94 12.59 -19.39
N SER A 140 32.19 11.59 -19.85
CA SER A 140 31.11 10.96 -19.07
C SER A 140 30.95 9.49 -19.45
N ILE A 141 30.35 8.71 -18.54
CA ILE A 141 29.98 7.32 -18.75
C ILE A 141 28.66 7.04 -18.03
N THR A 142 27.76 6.30 -18.65
CA THR A 142 26.54 5.87 -17.98
C THR A 142 26.82 4.72 -17.01
N ILE A 143 25.99 4.57 -15.99
CA ILE A 143 26.07 3.41 -15.09
C ILE A 143 25.84 2.10 -15.86
N GLU A 144 24.99 2.11 -16.88
CA GLU A 144 24.70 0.96 -17.74
C GLU A 144 25.92 0.57 -18.58
N ASP A 145 26.58 1.52 -19.25
CA ASP A 145 27.81 1.27 -20.00
C ASP A 145 28.91 0.72 -19.08
N LEU A 146 28.94 1.21 -17.83
CA LEU A 146 29.90 0.74 -16.84
C LEU A 146 29.60 -0.71 -16.40
N VAL A 147 28.33 -1.07 -16.23
CA VAL A 147 27.90 -2.45 -15.97
C VAL A 147 28.36 -3.36 -17.12
N LEU A 148 28.03 -3.02 -18.35
CA LEU A 148 28.43 -3.82 -19.53
C LEU A 148 29.96 -3.94 -19.69
N ARG A 149 30.70 -2.88 -19.36
CA ARG A 149 32.16 -2.86 -19.42
C ARG A 149 32.83 -3.78 -18.40
N LEU A 150 32.18 -4.00 -17.25
CA LEU A 150 32.73 -4.74 -16.12
C LEU A 150 32.22 -6.17 -16.04
N VAL A 151 31.57 -6.68 -17.09
CA VAL A 151 31.15 -8.08 -17.16
C VAL A 151 32.43 -8.96 -17.04
N PRO A 152 32.49 -9.82 -15.99
CA PRO A 152 33.68 -10.62 -15.74
C PRO A 152 33.74 -11.81 -16.73
N GLU A 153 34.94 -12.28 -17.10
CA GLU A 153 35.11 -13.51 -17.88
C GLU A 153 34.62 -14.76 -17.14
N SER A 154 34.60 -14.69 -15.80
CA SER A 154 34.05 -15.73 -14.90
C SER A 154 33.78 -15.16 -13.52
N GLY A 155 32.79 -15.74 -12.83
CA GLY A 155 32.40 -15.34 -11.47
C GLY A 155 31.33 -14.28 -11.42
N ASP A 156 31.19 -13.66 -10.27
CA ASP A 156 30.14 -12.68 -9.99
C ASP A 156 30.49 -11.28 -10.50
N HIS A 157 29.48 -10.56 -11.01
CA HIS A 157 29.64 -9.15 -11.37
C HIS A 157 30.06 -8.32 -10.14
N PRO A 158 31.01 -7.35 -10.26
CA PRO A 158 31.54 -6.58 -9.12
C PRO A 158 30.46 -5.76 -8.40
N PHE A 159 29.37 -5.44 -9.07
CA PHE A 159 28.23 -4.71 -8.48
C PHE A 159 27.19 -5.61 -7.80
N ASN A 160 27.33 -6.94 -7.84
CA ASN A 160 26.45 -7.83 -7.10
C ASN A 160 26.45 -7.49 -5.62
N ILE A 161 25.25 -7.41 -5.03
CA ILE A 161 25.03 -7.03 -3.63
C ILE A 161 24.00 -7.95 -3.01
N ASN A 162 24.32 -8.48 -1.83
CA ASN A 162 23.35 -9.08 -0.91
C ASN A 162 23.23 -8.15 0.29
N HIS A 163 22.02 -7.65 0.57
CA HIS A 163 21.83 -6.65 1.60
C HIS A 163 20.53 -6.86 2.36
N ARG A 164 20.53 -6.41 3.61
CA ARG A 164 19.38 -6.35 4.51
C ARG A 164 19.36 -4.99 5.19
N TYR A 165 18.18 -4.43 5.29
CA TYR A 165 17.93 -3.19 6.02
C TYR A 165 16.92 -3.46 7.13
N GLU A 166 17.17 -2.92 8.29
CA GLU A 166 16.25 -2.91 9.42
C GLU A 166 15.91 -1.45 9.73
N PRO A 167 14.60 -1.07 9.67
CA PRO A 167 14.18 0.29 10.00
C PRO A 167 14.45 0.63 11.47
N ASP A 168 14.69 1.91 11.79
CA ASP A 168 14.88 2.41 13.15
C ASP A 168 13.63 2.30 14.05
N GLY A 169 12.50 1.87 13.48
CA GLY A 169 11.25 1.67 14.20
C GLY A 169 10.04 1.55 13.28
N SER A 170 8.87 1.44 13.89
CA SER A 170 7.58 1.38 13.20
C SER A 170 7.25 2.69 12.48
N THR A 171 6.40 2.60 11.47
CA THR A 171 5.77 3.75 10.84
C THR A 171 4.34 3.90 11.35
N TYR A 172 3.80 5.10 11.34
CA TYR A 172 2.48 5.42 11.87
C TYR A 172 1.69 6.23 10.84
N PRO A 173 1.02 5.56 9.86
CA PRO A 173 0.03 6.21 9.05
C PRO A 173 -1.19 6.56 9.91
N TYR A 174 -1.89 7.61 9.53
CA TYR A 174 -3.13 8.04 10.16
C TYR A 174 -3.98 8.79 9.16
N GLY A 175 -5.28 8.86 9.43
CA GLY A 175 -6.20 9.53 8.54
C GLY A 175 -7.57 9.75 9.10
N CYS A 176 -8.39 10.35 8.26
CA CYS A 176 -9.80 10.62 8.53
C CYS A 176 -10.63 10.19 7.33
N HIS A 177 -11.58 9.34 7.56
CA HIS A 177 -12.56 8.83 6.61
C HIS A 177 -13.92 9.45 6.88
N ILE A 178 -14.61 9.88 5.84
CA ILE A 178 -15.93 10.50 5.92
C ILE A 178 -16.86 9.75 4.97
N ALA A 179 -17.94 9.21 5.50
CA ALA A 179 -18.97 8.50 4.76
C ALA A 179 -20.29 9.27 4.78
N GLU A 180 -20.93 9.38 3.62
CA GLU A 180 -22.28 9.88 3.46
C GLU A 180 -23.11 8.79 2.79
N LEU A 181 -24.20 8.35 3.44
CA LEU A 181 -25.04 7.27 2.94
C LEU A 181 -26.53 7.59 3.06
N GLU A 182 -27.33 6.82 2.35
CA GLU A 182 -28.77 6.77 2.47
C GLU A 182 -29.20 5.35 2.79
N ILE A 183 -30.24 5.22 3.62
CA ILE A 183 -30.91 3.96 3.90
C ILE A 183 -32.33 4.08 3.38
N ASP A 184 -32.75 3.14 2.56
CA ASP A 184 -34.15 2.99 2.13
C ASP A 184 -34.93 2.32 3.27
N PRO A 185 -35.87 2.99 3.93
CA PRO A 185 -36.61 2.40 5.06
C PRO A 185 -37.53 1.24 4.65
N ALA A 186 -37.87 1.11 3.36
CA ALA A 186 -38.72 0.02 2.88
C ALA A 186 -37.95 -1.29 2.65
N THR A 187 -36.71 -1.20 2.25
CA THR A 187 -35.84 -2.35 1.94
C THR A 187 -34.69 -2.54 2.91
N CYS A 188 -34.43 -1.52 3.74
CA CYS A 188 -33.25 -1.43 4.61
C CYS A 188 -31.90 -1.48 3.87
N ALA A 189 -31.91 -1.23 2.55
CA ALA A 189 -30.71 -1.17 1.74
C ALA A 189 -29.90 0.08 2.07
N VAL A 190 -28.60 -0.10 2.30
CA VAL A 190 -27.63 0.98 2.51
C VAL A 190 -27.01 1.35 1.16
N ASN A 191 -27.11 2.63 0.79
CA ASN A 191 -26.52 3.17 -0.44
C ASN A 191 -25.50 4.25 -0.09
N LEU A 192 -24.22 3.96 -0.34
CA LEU A 192 -23.15 4.90 -0.09
C LEU A 192 -23.16 5.98 -1.20
N GLN A 193 -23.40 7.23 -0.79
CA GLN A 193 -23.54 8.36 -1.71
C GLN A 193 -22.23 9.07 -2.01
N ARG A 194 -21.38 9.18 -0.97
CA ARG A 194 -20.06 9.80 -1.07
C ARG A 194 -19.12 9.21 -0.04
N TYR A 195 -17.86 9.10 -0.42
CA TYR A 195 -16.79 8.71 0.49
C TYR A 195 -15.56 9.57 0.26
N THR A 196 -15.11 10.25 1.30
CA THR A 196 -13.93 11.12 1.25
C THR A 196 -12.91 10.65 2.28
N VAL A 197 -11.64 10.62 1.90
CA VAL A 197 -10.55 10.23 2.78
C VAL A 197 -9.37 11.18 2.68
N VAL A 198 -8.76 11.48 3.80
CA VAL A 198 -7.51 12.25 3.91
C VAL A 198 -6.53 11.46 4.78
N ASP A 199 -5.49 10.93 4.17
CA ASP A 199 -4.51 10.07 4.82
C ASP A 199 -3.08 10.65 4.75
N ASP A 200 -2.24 10.25 5.70
CA ASP A 200 -0.81 10.51 5.69
C ASP A 200 -0.01 9.21 5.59
N PHE A 201 0.61 9.00 4.44
CA PHE A 201 1.51 7.88 4.16
C PHE A 201 2.98 8.29 4.02
N GLY A 202 3.33 9.47 4.53
CA GLY A 202 4.68 10.01 4.38
C GLY A 202 5.02 10.35 2.93
N THR A 203 6.19 9.94 2.48
CA THR A 203 6.59 10.08 1.07
C THR A 203 5.80 9.11 0.19
N VAL A 204 5.15 9.62 -0.84
CA VAL A 204 4.44 8.80 -1.84
C VAL A 204 5.40 8.40 -2.95
N ILE A 205 5.65 7.10 -3.12
CA ILE A 205 6.54 6.60 -4.18
C ILE A 205 5.79 6.53 -5.52
N ASN A 206 4.59 5.96 -5.52
CA ASN A 206 3.75 5.84 -6.71
C ASN A 206 2.30 6.16 -6.36
N PRO A 207 1.77 7.31 -6.79
CA PRO A 207 0.41 7.73 -6.45
C PRO A 207 -0.66 6.75 -6.92
N MET A 208 -0.57 6.23 -8.14
CA MET A 208 -1.55 5.31 -8.71
C MET A 208 -1.61 3.99 -7.93
N MET A 209 -0.45 3.43 -7.55
CA MET A 209 -0.39 2.21 -6.73
C MET A 209 -0.95 2.46 -5.33
N LEU A 210 -0.64 3.61 -4.73
CA LEU A 210 -1.13 3.99 -3.42
C LEU A 210 -2.66 4.15 -3.42
N GLU A 211 -3.22 4.86 -4.38
CA GLU A 211 -4.67 5.00 -4.56
C GLU A 211 -5.35 3.64 -4.71
N GLY A 212 -4.78 2.73 -5.51
CA GLY A 212 -5.27 1.36 -5.66
C GLY A 212 -5.33 0.59 -4.34
N GLN A 213 -4.32 0.74 -3.47
CA GLN A 213 -4.30 0.14 -2.13
C GLN A 213 -5.41 0.72 -1.23
N ILE A 214 -5.61 2.04 -1.27
CA ILE A 214 -6.64 2.70 -0.47
C ILE A 214 -8.04 2.27 -0.93
N HIS A 215 -8.30 2.26 -2.24
CA HIS A 215 -9.55 1.76 -2.82
C HIS A 215 -9.87 0.34 -2.34
N GLY A 216 -8.90 -0.56 -2.43
CA GLY A 216 -9.04 -1.95 -2.01
C GLY A 216 -9.30 -2.09 -0.51
N GLY A 217 -8.59 -1.32 0.33
CA GLY A 217 -8.78 -1.31 1.78
C GLY A 217 -10.14 -0.76 2.19
N ILE A 218 -10.60 0.33 1.59
CA ILE A 218 -11.93 0.91 1.84
C ILE A 218 -13.02 -0.08 1.44
N ALA A 219 -12.91 -0.71 0.26
CA ALA A 219 -13.87 -1.72 -0.19
C ALA A 219 -13.98 -2.89 0.80
N GLN A 220 -12.85 -3.37 1.31
CA GLN A 220 -12.82 -4.41 2.35
C GLN A 220 -13.50 -3.95 3.64
N GLY A 221 -13.21 -2.73 4.10
CA GLY A 221 -13.82 -2.18 5.30
C GLY A 221 -15.33 -1.96 5.16
N ILE A 222 -15.83 -1.54 4.00
CA ILE A 222 -17.25 -1.45 3.68
C ILE A 222 -17.87 -2.85 3.71
N GLY A 223 -17.21 -3.86 3.15
CA GLY A 223 -17.62 -5.25 3.22
C GLY A 223 -17.87 -5.71 4.64
N GLN A 224 -16.91 -5.51 5.52
CA GLN A 224 -17.03 -5.83 6.94
C GLN A 224 -18.18 -5.06 7.62
N ALA A 225 -18.36 -3.79 7.29
CA ALA A 225 -19.33 -2.94 7.95
C ALA A 225 -20.79 -3.32 7.64
N ILE A 226 -21.10 -3.68 6.36
CA ILE A 226 -22.49 -3.80 5.91
C ILE A 226 -22.83 -5.03 5.08
N HIS A 227 -21.85 -5.88 4.71
CA HIS A 227 -22.07 -7.00 3.77
C HIS A 227 -21.63 -8.36 4.28
N GLU A 228 -20.37 -8.49 4.68
CA GLU A 228 -19.70 -9.76 4.89
C GLU A 228 -20.07 -10.36 6.24
N HIS A 229 -20.66 -11.56 6.23
CA HIS A 229 -21.10 -12.25 7.45
C HIS A 229 -20.78 -13.75 7.37
N ALA A 230 -19.83 -14.20 8.18
CA ALA A 230 -19.58 -15.61 8.38
C ALA A 230 -20.57 -16.17 9.42
N VAL A 231 -21.54 -16.97 8.97
CA VAL A 231 -22.60 -17.52 9.80
C VAL A 231 -22.33 -19.02 10.01
N PHE A 232 -22.35 -19.43 11.28
CA PHE A 232 -22.22 -20.83 11.70
C PHE A 232 -23.51 -21.32 12.33
N ASP A 233 -23.90 -22.57 12.07
CA ASP A 233 -25.02 -23.20 12.75
C ASP A 233 -24.61 -23.70 14.17
N GLU A 234 -25.60 -24.26 14.91
CA GLU A 234 -25.38 -24.77 16.28
C GLU A 234 -24.37 -25.93 16.34
N GLN A 235 -24.10 -26.62 15.23
CA GLN A 235 -23.12 -27.69 15.11
C GLN A 235 -21.74 -27.17 14.70
N GLY A 236 -21.56 -25.86 14.50
CA GLY A 236 -20.31 -25.23 14.09
C GLY A 236 -20.04 -25.34 12.58
N GLN A 237 -21.03 -25.70 11.76
CA GLN A 237 -20.92 -25.75 10.31
C GLN A 237 -21.09 -24.34 9.73
N LEU A 238 -20.15 -23.90 8.87
CA LEU A 238 -20.25 -22.65 8.14
C LEU A 238 -21.37 -22.72 7.10
N VAL A 239 -22.47 -22.01 7.30
CA VAL A 239 -23.64 -21.99 6.41
C VAL A 239 -23.51 -20.93 5.30
N SER A 240 -22.73 -19.87 5.51
CA SER A 240 -22.38 -18.85 4.51
C SER A 240 -21.10 -19.19 3.73
N GLY A 241 -20.84 -20.47 3.44
CA GLY A 241 -19.60 -20.96 2.84
C GLY A 241 -19.50 -20.82 1.30
N SER A 242 -20.43 -20.15 0.66
CA SER A 242 -20.44 -19.90 -0.77
C SER A 242 -20.67 -18.43 -1.08
N LEU A 243 -20.26 -17.96 -2.28
CA LEU A 243 -20.53 -16.57 -2.73
C LEU A 243 -22.02 -16.30 -3.03
N MET A 244 -22.89 -17.30 -2.90
CA MET A 244 -24.34 -17.12 -2.89
C MET A 244 -24.82 -16.53 -1.56
N ASP A 245 -24.17 -16.89 -0.47
CA ASP A 245 -24.58 -16.58 0.90
C ASP A 245 -23.63 -15.55 1.55
N TYR A 246 -22.34 -15.59 1.21
CA TYR A 246 -21.33 -14.64 1.66
C TYR A 246 -21.21 -13.49 0.66
N ARG A 247 -21.77 -12.34 1.00
CA ARG A 247 -21.80 -11.17 0.12
C ARG A 247 -20.51 -10.37 0.18
N LEU A 248 -19.72 -10.37 -0.90
CA LEU A 248 -18.61 -9.44 -1.09
C LEU A 248 -19.11 -8.10 -1.67
N PRO A 249 -18.45 -6.97 -1.36
CA PRO A 249 -18.69 -5.71 -2.07
C PRO A 249 -18.48 -5.85 -3.57
N ARG A 250 -19.33 -5.20 -4.35
CA ARG A 250 -19.24 -5.14 -5.82
C ARG A 250 -18.94 -3.71 -6.25
N ALA A 251 -18.50 -3.54 -7.48
CA ALA A 251 -18.16 -2.22 -8.01
C ALA A 251 -19.36 -1.24 -8.01
N ASP A 252 -20.57 -1.74 -8.15
CA ASP A 252 -21.81 -0.95 -8.10
C ASP A 252 -22.31 -0.64 -6.69
N ASP A 253 -21.76 -1.27 -5.65
CA ASP A 253 -22.00 -0.93 -4.25
C ASP A 253 -21.20 0.32 -3.81
N LEU A 254 -20.22 0.75 -4.59
CA LEU A 254 -19.21 1.74 -4.20
C LEU A 254 -19.31 3.01 -5.05
N PRO A 255 -19.34 4.22 -4.45
CA PRO A 255 -19.18 5.46 -5.21
C PRO A 255 -17.72 5.64 -5.65
N ALA A 256 -17.47 6.63 -6.49
CA ALA A 256 -16.11 7.14 -6.66
C ALA A 256 -15.59 7.72 -5.33
N PHE A 257 -14.39 7.31 -4.91
CA PHE A 257 -13.79 7.82 -3.68
C PHE A 257 -13.03 9.12 -3.95
N ASP A 258 -13.18 10.07 -3.04
CA ASP A 258 -12.48 11.37 -3.03
C ASP A 258 -11.27 11.23 -2.11
N ILE A 259 -10.08 10.97 -2.70
CA ILE A 259 -8.87 10.61 -1.98
C ILE A 259 -7.88 11.77 -1.94
N HIS A 260 -7.42 12.13 -0.74
CA HIS A 260 -6.45 13.18 -0.52
C HIS A 260 -5.30 12.71 0.38
N PHE A 261 -4.11 13.27 0.16
CA PHE A 261 -2.91 12.94 0.94
C PHE A 261 -2.33 14.14 1.67
N ARG A 262 -1.85 13.89 2.89
CA ARG A 262 -0.97 14.77 3.66
C ARG A 262 0.39 14.09 3.76
N ASN A 263 1.39 14.60 3.03
CA ASN A 263 2.70 13.96 2.93
C ASN A 263 3.64 14.44 4.04
N ILE A 264 3.61 13.79 5.20
CA ILE A 264 4.53 14.06 6.32
C ILE A 264 5.55 12.93 6.41
N PRO A 265 6.79 13.11 5.88
CA PRO A 265 7.78 12.05 5.81
C PRO A 265 8.08 11.42 7.17
N CYS A 266 8.15 10.08 7.18
CA CYS A 266 8.56 9.31 8.34
C CYS A 266 10.08 9.43 8.54
N LYS A 267 10.53 9.52 9.80
CA LYS A 267 11.95 9.61 10.13
C LYS A 267 12.61 8.25 10.37
N ASN A 268 11.82 7.18 10.47
CA ASN A 268 12.29 5.84 10.85
C ASN A 268 12.73 4.97 9.66
N ASN A 269 12.74 5.53 8.44
CA ASN A 269 13.29 4.89 7.26
C ASN A 269 13.78 5.92 6.25
N ILE A 270 14.70 5.51 5.37
CA ILE A 270 15.42 6.41 4.46
C ILE A 270 14.55 6.97 3.31
N LEU A 271 13.42 6.35 3.02
CA LEU A 271 12.47 6.82 2.00
C LEU A 271 11.46 7.80 2.56
N GLY A 272 11.29 7.85 3.88
CA GLY A 272 10.27 8.69 4.52
C GLY A 272 8.84 8.18 4.32
N VAL A 273 8.65 6.93 3.91
CA VAL A 273 7.33 6.33 3.66
C VAL A 273 6.68 5.84 4.95
N LYS A 274 5.35 5.66 4.92
CA LYS A 274 4.58 4.94 5.93
C LYS A 274 3.79 3.82 5.27
N GLY A 275 3.35 2.84 6.05
CA GLY A 275 2.51 1.76 5.55
C GLY A 275 1.15 2.27 5.07
N SER A 276 0.56 1.60 4.08
CA SER A 276 -0.76 1.97 3.52
C SER A 276 -1.69 0.78 3.30
N GLY A 277 -1.16 -0.44 3.43
CA GLY A 277 -1.89 -1.64 3.02
C GLY A 277 -3.16 -1.93 3.82
N GLU A 278 -3.23 -1.49 5.07
CA GLU A 278 -4.36 -1.78 5.98
C GLU A 278 -5.21 -0.54 6.28
N ALA A 279 -4.75 0.65 5.92
CA ALA A 279 -5.35 1.94 6.28
C ALA A 279 -6.84 2.07 5.91
N GLY A 280 -7.20 1.71 4.69
CA GLY A 280 -8.57 1.74 4.22
C GLY A 280 -9.50 0.82 5.03
N ALA A 281 -9.03 -0.38 5.35
CA ALA A 281 -9.79 -1.36 6.12
C ALA A 281 -9.95 -0.95 7.60
N ILE A 282 -9.01 -0.18 8.16
CA ILE A 282 -9.10 0.31 9.54
C ILE A 282 -10.07 1.50 9.64
N GLY A 283 -10.00 2.46 8.72
CA GLY A 283 -10.79 3.70 8.78
C GLY A 283 -12.24 3.53 8.34
N ALA A 284 -12.50 2.68 7.34
CA ALA A 284 -13.80 2.59 6.70
C ALA A 284 -14.91 2.02 7.61
N PRO A 285 -14.75 0.93 8.37
CA PRO A 285 -15.84 0.39 9.19
C PRO A 285 -16.41 1.42 10.17
N GLN A 286 -15.54 2.20 10.81
CA GLN A 286 -15.91 3.22 11.77
C GLN A 286 -16.75 4.34 11.12
N ALA A 287 -16.30 4.83 9.95
CA ALA A 287 -17.00 5.88 9.23
C ALA A 287 -18.37 5.40 8.73
N ILE A 288 -18.47 4.17 8.22
CA ILE A 288 -19.72 3.58 7.73
C ILE A 288 -20.70 3.35 8.87
N ILE A 289 -20.27 2.72 9.97
CA ILE A 289 -21.16 2.46 11.11
C ILE A 289 -21.62 3.76 11.78
N ALA A 290 -20.73 4.76 11.90
CA ALA A 290 -21.13 6.08 12.39
C ALA A 290 -22.22 6.72 11.49
N ALA A 291 -22.10 6.59 10.16
CA ALA A 291 -23.11 7.08 9.24
C ALA A 291 -24.42 6.27 9.31
N VAL A 292 -24.35 4.95 9.50
CA VAL A 292 -25.55 4.11 9.69
C VAL A 292 -26.29 4.49 10.98
N THR A 293 -25.57 4.63 12.10
CA THR A 293 -26.17 5.02 13.38
C THR A 293 -26.77 6.42 13.33
N ASP A 294 -26.12 7.36 12.64
CA ASP A 294 -26.66 8.72 12.41
C ASP A 294 -27.96 8.67 11.59
N ALA A 295 -27.98 7.92 10.48
CA ALA A 295 -29.18 7.74 9.66
C ALA A 295 -30.35 7.13 10.43
N LEU A 296 -30.07 6.14 11.28
CA LEU A 296 -31.07 5.46 12.10
C LEU A 296 -31.47 6.24 13.38
N GLY A 297 -30.69 7.25 13.78
CA GLY A 297 -30.87 7.98 15.04
C GLY A 297 -30.69 7.05 16.25
N VAL A 298 -29.70 6.17 16.24
CA VAL A 298 -29.37 5.25 17.34
C VAL A 298 -27.91 5.43 17.73
N THR A 299 -27.54 4.92 18.90
CA THR A 299 -26.15 5.03 19.39
C THR A 299 -25.28 3.84 19.03
N HIS A 300 -25.88 2.73 18.60
CA HIS A 300 -25.15 1.50 18.31
C HIS A 300 -25.91 0.59 17.33
N ILE A 301 -25.17 -0.11 16.50
CA ILE A 301 -25.57 -1.28 15.71
C ILE A 301 -24.36 -2.19 15.56
N ASP A 302 -24.55 -3.51 15.66
CA ASP A 302 -23.49 -4.49 15.44
C ASP A 302 -23.15 -4.62 13.95
N MET A 303 -21.87 -4.90 13.67
CA MET A 303 -21.42 -5.24 12.32
C MET A 303 -21.60 -6.74 12.04
N PRO A 304 -21.97 -7.08 10.81
CA PRO A 304 -22.33 -6.21 9.69
C PRO A 304 -23.75 -5.63 9.86
N ALA A 305 -23.91 -4.33 9.61
CA ALA A 305 -25.22 -3.67 9.58
C ALA A 305 -25.98 -4.06 8.30
N THR A 306 -26.36 -5.33 8.21
CA THR A 306 -27.13 -5.89 7.09
C THR A 306 -28.55 -5.31 7.04
N PRO A 307 -29.26 -5.43 5.90
CA PRO A 307 -30.68 -5.03 5.82
C PRO A 307 -31.55 -5.65 6.92
N ALA A 308 -31.27 -6.91 7.33
CA ALA A 308 -32.00 -7.56 8.41
C ALA A 308 -31.72 -6.88 9.78
N ALA A 309 -30.44 -6.61 10.09
CA ALA A 309 -30.06 -5.91 11.32
C ALA A 309 -30.66 -4.49 11.40
N ILE A 310 -30.66 -3.77 10.28
CA ILE A 310 -31.30 -2.44 10.19
C ILE A 310 -32.81 -2.52 10.38
N TRP A 311 -33.45 -3.54 9.78
CA TRP A 311 -34.88 -3.80 9.97
C TRP A 311 -35.24 -3.97 11.45
N ASP A 312 -34.49 -4.81 12.15
CA ASP A 312 -34.77 -5.07 13.60
C ASP A 312 -34.63 -3.80 14.43
N VAL A 313 -33.67 -2.92 14.12
CA VAL A 313 -33.54 -1.61 14.78
C VAL A 313 -34.76 -0.72 14.51
N LEU A 314 -35.23 -0.63 13.25
CA LEU A 314 -36.38 0.19 12.89
C LEU A 314 -37.67 -0.32 13.55
N GLN A 315 -37.90 -1.65 13.62
CA GLN A 315 -39.07 -2.22 14.30
C GLN A 315 -39.09 -1.93 15.81
N THR A 316 -37.90 -2.03 16.44
CA THR A 316 -37.77 -1.74 17.88
C THR A 316 -38.09 -0.28 18.21
N LYS A 317 -37.72 0.67 17.35
CA LYS A 317 -38.02 2.10 17.52
C LYS A 317 -39.51 2.36 17.40
N THR A 318 -40.18 1.84 16.39
CA THR A 318 -41.62 2.00 16.17
C THR A 318 -42.42 1.47 17.36
N SER A 319 -42.04 0.31 17.90
CA SER A 319 -42.71 -0.30 19.06
C SER A 319 -42.58 0.52 20.35
N ASN A 320 -41.50 1.29 20.51
CA ASN A 320 -41.27 2.15 21.66
C ASN A 320 -42.05 3.48 21.57
N GLU A 321 -42.20 4.03 20.35
CA GLU A 321 -42.96 5.24 20.08
C GLU A 321 -44.48 5.03 20.26
N ASP A 322 -45.00 3.82 19.97
CA ASP A 322 -46.40 3.45 20.16
C ASP A 322 -46.76 3.19 21.64
N THR A 323 -45.77 3.16 22.54
CA THR A 323 -45.95 2.90 23.99
C THR A 323 -45.79 4.14 24.87
N GLU A 324 -45.38 5.29 24.33
CA GLU A 324 -45.37 6.60 24.99
C GLU A 324 -46.62 7.46 24.60
#